data_ba6a4da7efbe3ad244946f398c1a264a
#
_entry.id   ba6a4da7efbe3ad244946f398c1a264a
#
_cell.length_a   1.000
_cell.length_b   1.000
_cell.length_c   1.000
_cell.angle_alpha   90.00
_cell.angle_beta   90.00
_cell.angle_gamma   90.00
#
_symmetry.space_group_name_H-M   'P 1'
#
loop_
_entity.id
_entity.type
_entity.pdbx_description
1 polymer ?
#
loop_
_entity_poly.entity_id
_entity_poly.type
_entity_poly.pdbx_seq_one_letter_code
_entity_poly.pdbx_strand_id
1 'polypeptide(L)'
;MKILIALSLLLCTSLVAAELPKPTDEPILTIAGLIQNSNSEGAADFDLKMLQAMPQHTIVTRHPWVESRHHYKGPKVSDLLEMAGARSTKLTLVALNNYEVEIEFDDIAEFEPILAWSDNDRVMRVRDKGPLWLMLPIDKHPELLQMPYNDFMIWQLRSIIVK
;
A
#
# COMPACT_ATOMS: atom_id res chain seq x y z
N MET A 1 46.76 29.85 36.41
CA MET A 1 46.04 28.58 36.16
C MET A 1 44.66 28.92 35.58
N LYS A 2 44.53 28.87 34.24
CA LYS A 2 43.31 29.28 33.53
C LYS A 2 42.55 28.00 33.19
N ILE A 3 41.37 27.81 33.80
CA ILE A 3 40.48 26.68 33.54
C ILE A 3 39.61 27.06 32.33
N LEU A 4 39.80 26.37 31.17
CA LEU A 4 38.92 26.44 30.03
C LEU A 4 37.75 25.47 30.28
N ILE A 5 36.56 26.01 30.47
CA ILE A 5 35.32 25.24 30.51
C ILE A 5 34.85 25.13 29.04
N ALA A 6 35.02 23.96 28.44
CA ALA A 6 34.45 23.63 27.14
C ALA A 6 32.95 23.32 27.30
N LEU A 7 32.10 24.25 26.84
CA LEU A 7 30.66 24.10 26.80
C LEU A 7 30.31 23.24 25.57
N SER A 8 30.07 21.93 25.78
CA SER A 8 29.63 21.02 24.74
C SER A 8 28.13 21.27 24.43
N LEU A 9 27.86 21.91 23.30
CA LEU A 9 26.51 22.15 22.81
C LEU A 9 26.00 20.85 22.20
N LEU A 10 25.15 20.09 22.92
CA LEU A 10 24.45 18.90 22.41
C LEU A 10 23.37 19.40 21.44
N LEU A 11 23.64 19.32 20.14
CA LEU A 11 22.62 19.51 19.12
C LEU A 11 21.65 18.30 19.14
N CYS A 12 20.55 18.46 19.87
CA CYS A 12 19.42 17.54 19.72
C CYS A 12 18.74 17.79 18.35
N THR A 13 19.13 17.05 17.32
CA THR A 13 18.38 17.00 16.08
C THR A 13 17.09 16.23 16.34
N SER A 14 15.99 16.95 16.55
CA SER A 14 14.66 16.36 16.54
C SER A 14 14.42 15.80 15.14
N LEU A 15 14.33 14.46 15.01
CA LEU A 15 13.75 13.84 13.82
C LEU A 15 12.29 14.32 13.78
N VAL A 16 12.01 15.32 12.96
CA VAL A 16 10.63 15.65 12.59
C VAL A 16 10.15 14.51 11.71
N ALA A 17 9.32 13.62 12.25
CA ALA A 17 8.58 12.68 11.44
C ALA A 17 7.78 13.50 10.42
N ALA A 18 7.99 13.23 9.13
CA ALA A 18 7.25 13.91 8.08
C ALA A 18 5.76 13.57 8.27
N GLU A 19 4.96 14.59 8.59
CA GLU A 19 3.51 14.41 8.75
C GLU A 19 2.92 13.95 7.41
N LEU A 20 2.13 12.87 7.43
CA LEU A 20 1.47 12.36 6.24
C LEU A 20 0.48 13.42 5.72
N PRO A 21 0.55 13.81 4.43
CA PRO A 21 -0.35 14.83 3.90
C PRO A 21 -1.81 14.37 4.00
N LYS A 22 -2.72 15.34 4.21
CA LYS A 22 -4.16 15.04 4.25
C LYS A 22 -4.71 14.87 2.84
N PRO A 23 -5.65 13.94 2.62
CA PRO A 23 -6.37 13.83 1.35
C PRO A 23 -7.06 15.15 0.99
N THR A 24 -7.08 15.49 -0.29
CA THR A 24 -7.81 16.64 -0.83
C THR A 24 -9.17 16.25 -1.41
N ASP A 25 -9.31 14.99 -1.77
CA ASP A 25 -10.53 14.37 -2.27
C ASP A 25 -10.99 13.26 -1.31
N GLU A 26 -12.08 12.57 -1.65
CA GLU A 26 -12.56 11.43 -0.86
C GLU A 26 -11.51 10.32 -0.80
N PRO A 27 -11.15 9.84 0.39
CA PRO A 27 -10.21 8.72 0.53
C PRO A 27 -10.75 7.45 -0.13
N ILE A 28 -9.89 6.77 -0.89
CA ILE A 28 -10.20 5.47 -1.50
C ILE A 28 -9.43 4.31 -0.88
N LEU A 29 -8.43 4.63 -0.03
CA LEU A 29 -7.69 3.66 0.77
C LEU A 29 -7.51 4.20 2.18
N THR A 30 -7.75 3.35 3.17
CA THR A 30 -7.43 3.59 4.58
C THR A 30 -6.46 2.51 5.07
N ILE A 31 -5.32 2.90 5.64
CA ILE A 31 -4.41 2.00 6.35
C ILE A 31 -4.51 2.30 7.84
N ALA A 32 -4.81 1.29 8.65
CA ALA A 32 -5.06 1.44 10.09
C ALA A 32 -4.41 0.32 10.90
N GLY A 33 -4.53 0.36 12.23
CA GLY A 33 -3.97 -0.63 13.15
C GLY A 33 -2.58 -0.26 13.64
N LEU A 34 -1.62 -1.17 13.59
CA LEU A 34 -0.25 -0.95 14.09
C LEU A 34 0.57 -0.10 13.11
N ILE A 35 0.22 1.20 13.00
CA ILE A 35 0.91 2.19 12.16
C ILE A 35 1.47 3.35 13.01
N GLN A 36 2.47 4.07 12.49
CA GLN A 36 3.09 5.22 13.15
C GLN A 36 2.60 6.56 12.61
N ASN A 37 2.32 6.62 11.31
CA ASN A 37 2.00 7.84 10.60
C ASN A 37 0.50 7.85 10.27
N SER A 38 -0.20 8.89 10.69
CA SER A 38 -1.62 9.06 10.44
C SER A 38 -1.90 10.49 9.97
N ASN A 39 -2.95 10.66 9.18
CA ASN A 39 -3.48 11.95 8.75
C ASN A 39 -4.99 12.10 9.06
N SER A 40 -5.57 11.10 9.70
CA SER A 40 -6.92 11.08 10.26
C SER A 40 -6.91 10.41 11.64
N GLU A 41 -8.07 10.16 12.26
CA GLU A 41 -8.17 9.56 13.60
C GLU A 41 -7.59 8.13 13.64
N GLY A 42 -6.27 8.00 13.90
CA GLY A 42 -5.59 6.71 14.03
C GLY A 42 -5.41 5.94 12.73
N ALA A 43 -5.59 6.59 11.58
CA ALA A 43 -5.47 5.98 10.27
C ALA A 43 -4.70 6.87 9.29
N ALA A 44 -4.13 6.23 8.26
CA ALA A 44 -3.52 6.86 7.12
C ALA A 44 -4.48 6.73 5.92
N ASP A 45 -5.13 7.83 5.57
CA ASP A 45 -6.07 7.92 4.47
C ASP A 45 -5.39 8.42 3.20
N PHE A 46 -5.72 7.81 2.07
CA PHE A 46 -5.17 8.14 0.76
C PHE A 46 -6.30 8.36 -0.25
N ASP A 47 -6.30 9.51 -0.90
CA ASP A 47 -7.10 9.74 -2.09
C ASP A 47 -6.37 9.26 -3.37
N LEU A 48 -7.05 9.27 -4.51
CA LEU A 48 -6.46 8.84 -5.78
C LEU A 48 -5.24 9.68 -6.18
N LYS A 49 -5.26 10.98 -5.92
CA LYS A 49 -4.14 11.88 -6.27
C LYS A 49 -2.88 11.55 -5.47
N MET A 50 -3.04 11.25 -4.18
CA MET A 50 -1.93 10.82 -3.33
C MET A 50 -1.31 9.52 -3.86
N LEU A 51 -2.13 8.53 -4.21
CA LEU A 51 -1.65 7.27 -4.78
C LEU A 51 -0.93 7.49 -6.13
N GLN A 52 -1.44 8.39 -6.97
CA GLN A 52 -0.84 8.74 -8.26
C GLN A 52 0.48 9.51 -8.13
N ALA A 53 0.67 10.25 -7.04
CA ALA A 53 1.89 11.02 -6.77
C ALA A 53 3.04 10.14 -6.26
N MET A 54 2.76 8.93 -5.79
CA MET A 54 3.78 7.96 -5.36
C MET A 54 4.55 7.40 -6.57
N PRO A 55 5.73 6.76 -6.37
CA PRO A 55 6.38 5.99 -7.42
C PRO A 55 5.43 4.97 -8.03
N GLN A 56 5.28 4.99 -9.36
CA GLN A 56 4.35 4.14 -10.07
C GLN A 56 5.05 2.93 -10.67
N HIS A 57 4.42 1.75 -10.52
CA HIS A 57 4.87 0.48 -11.08
C HIS A 57 3.78 -0.12 -11.96
N THR A 58 4.18 -0.90 -12.96
CA THR A 58 3.26 -1.57 -13.88
C THR A 58 3.49 -3.06 -13.85
N ILE A 59 2.45 -3.83 -13.59
CA ILE A 59 2.42 -5.28 -13.76
C ILE A 59 1.62 -5.59 -15.02
N VAL A 60 2.24 -6.29 -15.98
CA VAL A 60 1.58 -6.81 -17.17
C VAL A 60 1.33 -8.28 -16.97
N THR A 61 0.07 -8.68 -16.84
CA THR A 61 -0.26 -10.05 -16.48
C THR A 61 -1.67 -10.44 -16.96
N ARG A 62 -1.88 -11.75 -17.11
CA ARG A 62 -3.19 -12.39 -17.10
C ARG A 62 -3.53 -12.80 -15.67
N HIS A 63 -4.77 -13.12 -15.44
CA HIS A 63 -5.24 -13.68 -14.18
C HIS A 63 -6.54 -14.49 -14.41
N PRO A 64 -7.02 -15.29 -13.44
CA PRO A 64 -8.16 -16.22 -13.66
C PRO A 64 -9.46 -15.57 -14.16
N TRP A 65 -9.61 -14.26 -14.00
CA TRP A 65 -10.83 -13.52 -14.37
C TRP A 65 -10.72 -12.78 -15.70
N VAL A 66 -9.53 -12.81 -16.39
CA VAL A 66 -9.30 -12.14 -17.68
C VAL A 66 -8.29 -12.94 -18.50
N GLU A 67 -8.68 -13.35 -19.72
CA GLU A 67 -7.82 -14.16 -20.60
C GLU A 67 -6.68 -13.37 -21.27
N SER A 68 -6.89 -12.08 -21.53
CA SER A 68 -5.90 -11.20 -22.15
C SER A 68 -4.94 -10.63 -21.10
N ARG A 69 -3.75 -10.22 -21.55
CA ARG A 69 -2.83 -9.46 -20.71
C ARG A 69 -3.34 -8.05 -20.53
N HIS A 70 -3.33 -7.60 -19.28
CA HIS A 70 -3.67 -6.23 -18.91
C HIS A 70 -2.46 -5.55 -18.29
N HIS A 71 -2.43 -4.22 -18.39
CA HIS A 71 -1.42 -3.36 -17.80
C HIS A 71 -2.00 -2.71 -16.55
N TYR A 72 -1.66 -3.27 -15.39
CA TYR A 72 -2.08 -2.73 -14.09
C TYR A 72 -1.03 -1.76 -13.57
N LYS A 73 -1.46 -0.57 -13.15
CA LYS A 73 -0.56 0.48 -12.67
C LYS A 73 -0.97 0.96 -11.28
N GLY A 74 0.03 1.12 -10.42
CA GLY A 74 -0.14 1.63 -9.06
C GLY A 74 1.17 1.70 -8.29
N PRO A 75 1.15 2.22 -7.05
CA PRO A 75 2.29 2.14 -6.14
C PRO A 75 2.51 0.72 -5.64
N LYS A 76 3.73 0.39 -5.21
CA LYS A 76 3.98 -0.85 -4.47
C LYS A 76 3.25 -0.83 -3.13
N VAL A 77 2.78 -1.99 -2.70
CA VAL A 77 2.18 -2.14 -1.37
C VAL A 77 3.20 -1.86 -0.28
N SER A 78 4.47 -2.25 -0.47
CA SER A 78 5.58 -1.93 0.44
C SER A 78 5.72 -0.42 0.68
N ASP A 79 5.65 0.39 -0.37
CA ASP A 79 5.80 1.84 -0.26
C ASP A 79 4.65 2.48 0.54
N LEU A 80 3.44 1.94 0.37
CA LEU A 80 2.25 2.36 1.15
C LEU A 80 2.39 2.01 2.63
N LEU A 81 2.85 0.77 2.93
CA LEU A 81 3.08 0.32 4.31
C LEU A 81 4.20 1.13 4.98
N GLU A 82 5.28 1.44 4.26
CA GLU A 82 6.37 2.29 4.73
C GLU A 82 5.87 3.72 5.01
N MET A 83 5.10 4.31 4.09
CA MET A 83 4.53 5.65 4.26
C MET A 83 3.59 5.74 5.46
N ALA A 84 2.77 4.71 5.71
CA ALA A 84 1.94 4.60 6.91
C ALA A 84 2.76 4.27 8.18
N GLY A 85 4.03 3.86 8.04
CA GLY A 85 4.86 3.44 9.15
C GLY A 85 4.34 2.15 9.80
N ALA A 86 3.98 1.16 8.98
CA ALA A 86 3.49 -0.14 9.44
C ALA A 86 4.53 -0.84 10.32
N ARG A 87 4.09 -1.40 11.46
CA ARG A 87 4.95 -2.06 12.45
C ARG A 87 4.82 -3.58 12.45
N SER A 88 4.08 -4.13 11.51
CA SER A 88 3.87 -5.57 11.37
C SER A 88 3.64 -5.89 9.90
N THR A 89 3.95 -7.12 9.51
CA THR A 89 3.71 -7.67 8.18
C THR A 89 2.40 -8.47 8.12
N LYS A 90 1.73 -8.67 9.26
CA LYS A 90 0.40 -9.28 9.33
C LYS A 90 -0.66 -8.26 8.95
N LEU A 91 -1.35 -8.52 7.86
CA LEU A 91 -2.33 -7.60 7.31
C LEU A 91 -3.69 -8.26 7.16
N THR A 92 -4.76 -7.51 7.44
CA THR A 92 -6.11 -7.83 6.98
C THR A 92 -6.48 -6.86 5.87
N LEU A 93 -6.73 -7.41 4.69
CA LEU A 93 -7.19 -6.66 3.52
C LEU A 93 -8.71 -6.67 3.50
N VAL A 94 -9.36 -5.52 3.33
CA VAL A 94 -10.83 -5.39 3.38
C VAL A 94 -11.35 -4.74 2.11
N ALA A 95 -12.26 -5.43 1.42
CA ALA A 95 -12.94 -4.93 0.24
C ALA A 95 -14.18 -4.07 0.58
N LEU A 96 -14.73 -3.37 -0.43
CA LEU A 96 -15.93 -2.54 -0.27
C LEU A 96 -17.17 -3.31 0.21
N ASN A 97 -17.27 -4.60 -0.13
CA ASN A 97 -18.38 -5.48 0.28
C ASN A 97 -18.13 -6.17 1.63
N ASN A 98 -17.10 -5.73 2.40
CA ASN A 98 -16.64 -6.30 3.66
C ASN A 98 -16.06 -7.74 3.53
N TYR A 99 -15.72 -8.20 2.32
CA TYR A 99 -14.89 -9.38 2.19
C TYR A 99 -13.51 -9.10 2.77
N GLU A 100 -12.99 -10.02 3.56
CA GLU A 100 -11.70 -9.88 4.23
C GLU A 100 -10.79 -11.07 3.91
N VAL A 101 -9.50 -10.79 3.77
CA VAL A 101 -8.47 -11.81 3.70
C VAL A 101 -7.29 -11.42 4.59
N GLU A 102 -6.81 -12.37 5.38
CA GLU A 102 -5.60 -12.19 6.19
C GLU A 102 -4.39 -12.68 5.39
N ILE A 103 -3.34 -11.90 5.39
CA ILE A 103 -2.08 -12.23 4.73
C ILE A 103 -0.89 -11.94 5.64
N GLU A 104 0.17 -12.73 5.50
CA GLU A 104 1.50 -12.34 5.93
C GLU A 104 2.18 -11.67 4.73
N PHE A 105 2.43 -10.35 4.80
CA PHE A 105 2.95 -9.60 3.66
C PHE A 105 4.31 -10.14 3.18
N ASP A 106 5.12 -10.69 4.10
CA ASP A 106 6.43 -11.28 3.77
C ASP A 106 6.31 -12.46 2.78
N ASP A 107 5.17 -13.16 2.75
CA ASP A 107 4.92 -14.26 1.81
C ASP A 107 4.82 -13.80 0.35
N ILE A 108 4.53 -12.52 0.12
CA ILE A 108 4.36 -11.94 -1.22
C ILE A 108 5.28 -10.76 -1.51
N ALA A 109 6.05 -10.30 -0.54
CA ALA A 109 6.89 -9.10 -0.67
C ALA A 109 7.93 -9.23 -1.80
N GLU A 110 8.51 -10.42 -2.00
CA GLU A 110 9.49 -10.70 -3.05
C GLU A 110 8.93 -10.52 -4.47
N PHE A 111 7.61 -10.69 -4.65
CA PHE A 111 6.93 -10.51 -5.93
C PHE A 111 6.57 -9.05 -6.22
N GLU A 112 6.92 -8.14 -5.32
CA GLU A 112 6.67 -6.70 -5.45
C GLU A 112 5.21 -6.35 -5.84
N PRO A 113 4.21 -6.78 -5.02
CA PRO A 113 2.81 -6.51 -5.31
C PRO A 113 2.53 -5.02 -5.39
N ILE A 114 1.67 -4.63 -6.34
CA ILE A 114 1.20 -3.25 -6.46
C ILE A 114 -0.27 -3.13 -6.01
N LEU A 115 -0.63 -1.95 -5.55
CA LEU A 115 -2.02 -1.57 -5.39
C LEU A 115 -2.46 -0.80 -6.63
N ALA A 116 -3.03 -1.53 -7.58
CA ALA A 116 -3.42 -0.98 -8.87
C ALA A 116 -4.66 -0.09 -8.74
N TRP A 117 -4.58 1.12 -9.30
CA TRP A 117 -5.70 2.05 -9.48
C TRP A 117 -6.09 2.19 -10.96
N SER A 118 -5.27 1.67 -11.87
CA SER A 118 -5.46 1.75 -13.32
C SER A 118 -5.32 0.39 -13.98
N ASP A 119 -6.15 0.11 -14.96
CA ASP A 119 -6.12 -1.03 -15.87
C ASP A 119 -6.14 -0.53 -17.31
N ASN A 120 -5.12 -0.91 -18.11
CA ASN A 120 -4.93 -0.47 -19.49
C ASN A 120 -5.10 1.05 -19.66
N ASP A 121 -4.37 1.82 -18.82
CA ASP A 121 -4.35 3.29 -18.76
C ASP A 121 -5.70 3.95 -18.41
N ARG A 122 -6.65 3.19 -17.87
CA ARG A 122 -7.93 3.70 -17.41
C ARG A 122 -8.05 3.56 -15.90
N VAL A 123 -8.51 4.62 -15.23
CA VAL A 123 -8.84 4.55 -13.80
C VAL A 123 -9.94 3.52 -13.59
N MET A 124 -9.70 2.57 -12.70
CA MET A 124 -10.65 1.52 -12.40
C MET A 124 -11.83 2.06 -11.60
N ARG A 125 -13.05 1.75 -12.05
CA ARG A 125 -14.28 2.07 -11.31
C ARG A 125 -14.73 0.86 -10.50
N VAL A 126 -15.60 1.08 -9.52
CA VAL A 126 -16.16 0.00 -8.69
C VAL A 126 -16.74 -1.14 -9.54
N ARG A 127 -17.48 -0.84 -10.61
CA ARG A 127 -18.02 -1.85 -11.54
C ARG A 127 -16.95 -2.61 -12.33
N ASP A 128 -15.74 -2.06 -12.42
CA ASP A 128 -14.60 -2.62 -13.15
C ASP A 128 -13.56 -3.19 -12.17
N LYS A 129 -14.00 -3.67 -10.99
CA LYS A 129 -13.18 -4.19 -9.88
C LYS A 129 -12.32 -3.16 -9.14
N GLY A 130 -12.44 -1.84 -9.46
CA GLY A 130 -11.82 -0.75 -8.71
C GLY A 130 -12.58 -0.38 -7.42
N PRO A 131 -12.16 0.67 -6.75
CA PRO A 131 -11.14 1.63 -7.18
C PRO A 131 -9.71 1.08 -7.13
N LEU A 132 -9.44 0.09 -6.28
CA LEU A 132 -8.12 -0.48 -6.04
C LEU A 132 -8.15 -2.00 -6.12
N TRP A 133 -7.07 -2.58 -6.65
CA TRP A 133 -6.90 -4.02 -6.76
C TRP A 133 -5.46 -4.40 -6.41
N LEU A 134 -5.28 -5.31 -5.45
CA LEU A 134 -3.95 -5.86 -5.18
C LEU A 134 -3.56 -6.80 -6.32
N MET A 135 -2.50 -6.47 -7.04
CA MET A 135 -2.04 -7.22 -8.21
C MET A 135 -0.68 -7.86 -7.97
N LEU A 136 -0.58 -9.11 -8.39
CA LEU A 136 0.62 -9.94 -8.40
C LEU A 136 1.06 -10.26 -9.84
N PRO A 137 2.38 -10.40 -10.12
CA PRO A 137 2.91 -10.63 -11.46
C PRO A 137 2.81 -12.11 -11.89
N ILE A 138 1.60 -12.65 -12.05
CA ILE A 138 1.31 -14.07 -12.29
C ILE A 138 2.00 -14.60 -13.54
N ASP A 139 2.06 -13.83 -14.64
CA ASP A 139 2.72 -14.29 -15.87
C ASP A 139 4.22 -14.55 -15.69
N LYS A 140 4.85 -13.90 -14.70
CA LYS A 140 6.26 -14.14 -14.34
C LYS A 140 6.41 -15.23 -13.28
N HIS A 141 5.39 -15.42 -12.46
CA HIS A 141 5.35 -16.29 -11.29
C HIS A 141 4.07 -17.14 -11.29
N PRO A 142 3.99 -18.21 -12.13
CA PRO A 142 2.78 -19.04 -12.25
C PRO A 142 2.35 -19.70 -10.95
N GLU A 143 3.27 -19.89 -9.99
CA GLU A 143 3.00 -20.39 -8.64
C GLU A 143 1.98 -19.52 -7.89
N LEU A 144 1.89 -18.23 -8.22
CA LEU A 144 0.92 -17.29 -7.62
C LEU A 144 -0.54 -17.58 -8.01
N LEU A 145 -0.79 -18.50 -8.95
CA LEU A 145 -2.13 -19.00 -9.25
C LEU A 145 -2.63 -20.01 -8.21
N GLN A 146 -1.75 -20.54 -7.37
CA GLN A 146 -2.09 -21.51 -6.35
C GLN A 146 -2.59 -20.81 -5.09
N MET A 147 -3.40 -21.55 -4.30
CA MET A 147 -3.78 -21.11 -2.96
C MET A 147 -2.55 -21.04 -2.05
N PRO A 148 -2.43 -20.05 -1.17
CA PRO A 148 -3.41 -18.98 -0.91
C PRO A 148 -3.24 -17.72 -1.77
N TYR A 149 -2.20 -17.63 -2.61
CA TYR A 149 -1.80 -16.40 -3.32
C TYR A 149 -2.91 -15.83 -4.22
N ASN A 150 -3.70 -16.72 -4.83
CA ASN A 150 -4.82 -16.31 -5.66
C ASN A 150 -5.86 -15.46 -4.90
N ASP A 151 -6.09 -15.79 -3.62
CA ASP A 151 -7.05 -15.07 -2.77
C ASP A 151 -6.51 -13.70 -2.30
N PHE A 152 -5.18 -13.50 -2.36
CA PHE A 152 -4.56 -12.25 -1.97
C PHE A 152 -4.80 -11.13 -3.00
N MET A 153 -5.14 -11.49 -4.25
CA MET A 153 -5.51 -10.51 -5.28
C MET A 153 -6.93 -9.97 -5.08
N ILE A 154 -7.15 -9.35 -3.93
CA ILE A 154 -8.45 -8.78 -3.57
C ILE A 154 -8.73 -7.53 -4.41
N TRP A 155 -9.89 -7.52 -5.09
CA TRP A 155 -10.40 -6.35 -5.80
C TRP A 155 -11.34 -5.51 -4.94
N GLN A 156 -11.62 -4.28 -5.37
CA GLN A 156 -12.40 -3.29 -4.61
C GLN A 156 -11.82 -3.08 -3.22
N LEU A 157 -10.49 -3.18 -3.08
CA LEU A 157 -9.83 -2.97 -1.81
C LEU A 157 -10.09 -1.54 -1.32
N ARG A 158 -10.47 -1.39 -0.05
CA ARG A 158 -10.69 -0.10 0.61
C ARG A 158 -9.82 0.10 1.84
N SER A 159 -9.44 -0.98 2.53
CA SER A 159 -8.67 -0.85 3.77
C SER A 159 -7.63 -1.95 3.92
N ILE A 160 -6.51 -1.57 4.54
CA ILE A 160 -5.45 -2.46 5.02
C ILE A 160 -5.33 -2.25 6.52
N ILE A 161 -5.54 -3.31 7.30
CA ILE A 161 -5.42 -3.27 8.75
C ILE A 161 -4.13 -4.00 9.14
N VAL A 162 -3.18 -3.28 9.70
CA VAL A 162 -1.91 -3.81 10.21
C VAL A 162 -2.17 -4.38 11.61
N LYS A 163 -1.89 -5.67 11.81
CA LYS A 163 -2.21 -6.44 13.03
C LYS A 163 -1.04 -6.53 14.01
#